data_4c6e8f57164a75cdb8d0f8e2fb968215
#
_entry.id   4c6e8f57164a75cdb8d0f8e2fb968215
#
_cell.length_a   1.000
_cell.length_b   1.000
_cell.length_c   1.000
_cell.angle_alpha   90.00
_cell.angle_beta   90.00
_cell.angle_gamma   90.00
#
_symmetry.space_group_name_H-M   'P 1'
#
loop_
_entity.id
_entity.type
_entity.pdbx_description
1 polymer ?
#
loop_
_entity_poly.entity_id
_entity_poly.type
_entity_poly.pdbx_seq_one_letter_code
_entity_poly.pdbx_strand_id
1 'polypeptide(L)'
;MHMQLIDSYRIPFSTLMSYIPVIATLVTTFFSVILARATLRYVEATDKGLALAREEFEREWSPDLHIKLERISTTEAKVVVTNLAKSSVLLQLLQLRKISHAVPFERCRLNDPLVGGLTWSQEMGKRILACTGKEFEGPIAACMTFYCSGRMFRTDWFRSHIQVRDGRILSLEPSNMPARRVRVIERKGPERRRDFVQDVTADAAPNNPDPKPDENLFVAGA
;
A
#
# COMPACT_ATOMS: atom_id res chain seq x y z
N MET A 1 27.85 -53.14 75.82
CA MET A 1 28.33 -53.24 74.43
C MET A 1 27.32 -52.61 73.50
N HIS A 2 27.10 -51.27 73.59
CA HIS A 2 26.19 -50.54 72.71
C HIS A 2 26.44 -49.04 72.80
N MET A 3 27.62 -48.53 72.37
CA MET A 3 27.85 -47.11 72.36
C MET A 3 29.00 -46.74 71.39
N GLN A 4 28.94 -47.20 70.16
CA GLN A 4 29.94 -46.80 69.14
C GLN A 4 29.34 -46.63 67.74
N LEU A 5 28.08 -46.30 67.60
CA LEU A 5 27.47 -46.17 66.27
C LEU A 5 26.92 -44.76 65.93
N ILE A 6 27.19 -43.75 66.74
CA ILE A 6 26.64 -42.36 66.48
C ILE A 6 27.69 -41.36 66.00
N ASP A 7 28.98 -41.72 65.98
CA ASP A 7 30.03 -40.73 65.62
C ASP A 7 30.39 -40.66 64.12
N SER A 8 29.72 -41.44 63.24
CA SER A 8 30.09 -41.55 61.82
C SER A 8 29.46 -40.53 60.89
N TYR A 9 28.64 -39.59 61.33
CA TYR A 9 28.02 -38.59 60.49
C TYR A 9 28.35 -37.14 60.84
N ARG A 10 29.45 -36.88 61.51
CA ARG A 10 29.97 -35.53 61.60
C ARG A 10 30.67 -35.18 60.28
N ILE A 11 29.89 -34.72 59.27
CA ILE A 11 30.46 -34.07 58.08
C ILE A 11 31.29 -32.89 58.61
N PRO A 12 32.61 -32.86 58.38
CA PRO A 12 33.45 -31.77 58.88
C PRO A 12 32.93 -30.44 58.31
N PHE A 13 32.69 -29.48 59.19
CA PHE A 13 32.14 -28.17 58.86
C PHE A 13 32.91 -27.47 57.73
N SER A 14 34.23 -27.76 57.58
CA SER A 14 35.06 -27.31 56.47
C SER A 14 34.67 -27.83 55.11
N THR A 15 34.14 -29.07 54.98
CA THR A 15 33.65 -29.63 53.73
C THR A 15 32.31 -29.04 53.38
N LEU A 16 31.46 -28.74 54.35
CA LEU A 16 30.18 -28.05 54.11
C LEU A 16 30.39 -26.64 53.55
N MET A 17 31.33 -25.87 54.09
CA MET A 17 31.70 -24.52 53.61
C MET A 17 32.26 -24.55 52.20
N SER A 18 32.90 -25.63 51.75
CA SER A 18 33.44 -25.77 50.39
C SER A 18 32.34 -25.96 49.34
N TYR A 19 31.16 -26.46 49.71
CA TYR A 19 30.04 -26.63 48.77
C TYR A 19 29.14 -25.41 48.61
N ILE A 20 29.20 -24.43 49.52
CA ILE A 20 28.37 -23.21 49.45
C ILE A 20 28.53 -22.44 48.13
N PRO A 21 29.77 -22.16 47.65
CA PRO A 21 29.93 -21.45 46.41
C PRO A 21 29.44 -22.25 45.19
N VAL A 22 29.55 -23.55 45.20
CA VAL A 22 29.04 -24.41 44.13
C VAL A 22 27.53 -24.40 44.09
N ILE A 23 26.88 -24.48 45.23
CA ILE A 23 25.41 -24.43 45.33
C ILE A 23 24.92 -23.02 44.91
N ALA A 24 25.57 -21.98 45.38
CA ALA A 24 25.24 -20.61 45.00
C ALA A 24 25.35 -20.40 43.46
N THR A 25 26.39 -20.95 42.83
CA THR A 25 26.57 -20.87 41.37
C THR A 25 25.47 -21.64 40.62
N LEU A 26 25.12 -22.81 41.09
CA LEU A 26 24.01 -23.61 40.51
C LEU A 26 22.69 -22.87 40.61
N VAL A 27 22.37 -22.33 41.77
CA VAL A 27 21.13 -21.57 41.99
C VAL A 27 21.10 -20.33 41.08
N THR A 28 22.20 -19.59 41.02
CA THR A 28 22.28 -18.40 40.16
C THR A 28 22.12 -18.76 38.68
N THR A 29 22.77 -19.83 38.22
CA THR A 29 22.64 -20.32 36.85
C THR A 29 21.21 -20.73 36.53
N PHE A 30 20.56 -21.44 37.46
CA PHE A 30 19.16 -21.88 37.33
C PHE A 30 18.23 -20.66 37.16
N PHE A 31 18.35 -19.68 38.05
CA PHE A 31 17.55 -18.43 37.94
C PHE A 31 17.85 -17.66 36.65
N SER A 32 19.10 -17.60 36.23
CA SER A 32 19.48 -16.97 34.97
C SER A 32 18.84 -17.62 33.76
N VAL A 33 18.75 -18.96 33.74
CA VAL A 33 18.06 -19.67 32.65
C VAL A 33 16.55 -19.41 32.67
N ILE A 34 15.94 -19.37 33.86
CA ILE A 34 14.51 -19.06 34.01
C ILE A 34 14.26 -17.61 33.49
N LEU A 35 15.08 -16.68 33.93
CA LEU A 35 14.96 -15.26 33.53
C LEU A 35 15.12 -15.10 32.02
N ALA A 36 16.15 -15.76 31.43
CA ALA A 36 16.37 -15.72 29.98
C ALA A 36 15.15 -16.27 29.22
N ARG A 37 14.58 -17.40 29.69
CA ARG A 37 13.37 -17.96 29.09
C ARG A 37 12.14 -17.07 29.23
N ALA A 38 11.97 -16.44 30.38
CA ALA A 38 10.89 -15.47 30.61
C ALA A 38 11.03 -14.24 29.69
N THR A 39 12.26 -13.74 29.54
CA THR A 39 12.56 -12.62 28.65
C THR A 39 12.27 -12.95 27.18
N LEU A 40 12.67 -14.14 26.71
CA LEU A 40 12.36 -14.59 25.35
C LEU A 40 10.85 -14.66 25.10
N ARG A 41 10.09 -15.23 26.04
CA ARG A 41 8.62 -15.26 25.91
C ARG A 41 7.99 -13.88 25.90
N TYR A 42 8.55 -12.96 26.70
CA TYR A 42 8.09 -11.58 26.73
C TYR A 42 8.35 -10.87 25.39
N VAL A 43 9.54 -11.06 24.80
CA VAL A 43 9.88 -10.52 23.49
C VAL A 43 8.93 -11.07 22.42
N GLU A 44 8.70 -12.37 22.36
CA GLU A 44 7.75 -12.97 21.40
C GLU A 44 6.32 -12.43 21.58
N ALA A 45 5.87 -12.26 22.84
CA ALA A 45 4.54 -11.70 23.10
C ALA A 45 4.45 -10.22 22.67
N THR A 46 5.52 -9.46 22.89
CA THR A 46 5.61 -8.05 22.49
C THR A 46 5.62 -7.91 20.97
N ASP A 47 6.37 -8.74 20.25
CA ASP A 47 6.41 -8.75 18.78
C ASP A 47 5.04 -9.10 18.19
N LYS A 48 4.36 -10.08 18.75
CA LYS A 48 2.98 -10.42 18.35
C LYS A 48 2.00 -9.29 18.64
N GLY A 49 2.13 -8.64 19.79
CA GLY A 49 1.33 -7.47 20.16
C GLY A 49 1.53 -6.28 19.20
N LEU A 50 2.79 -6.02 18.83
CA LEU A 50 3.13 -4.97 17.87
C LEU A 50 2.61 -5.31 16.46
N ALA A 51 2.68 -6.58 16.05
CA ALA A 51 2.14 -7.02 14.76
C ALA A 51 0.62 -6.83 14.70
N LEU A 52 -0.11 -7.24 15.75
CA LEU A 52 -1.56 -7.05 15.85
C LEU A 52 -1.94 -5.56 15.89
N ALA A 53 -1.25 -4.75 16.68
CA ALA A 53 -1.50 -3.31 16.74
C ALA A 53 -1.25 -2.64 15.38
N ARG A 54 -0.24 -3.12 14.64
CA ARG A 54 0.04 -2.65 13.28
C ARG A 54 -1.04 -3.04 12.29
N GLU A 55 -1.53 -4.28 12.33
CA GLU A 55 -2.65 -4.74 11.51
C GLU A 55 -3.93 -3.96 11.81
N GLU A 56 -4.22 -3.72 13.08
CA GLU A 56 -5.39 -2.96 13.52
C GLU A 56 -5.30 -1.50 13.05
N PHE A 57 -4.13 -0.88 13.22
CA PHE A 57 -3.85 0.46 12.72
C PHE A 57 -3.96 0.51 11.18
N GLU A 58 -3.37 -0.44 10.47
CA GLU A 58 -3.46 -0.51 9.00
C GLU A 58 -4.90 -0.73 8.52
N ARG A 59 -5.71 -1.48 9.27
CA ARG A 59 -7.13 -1.68 8.97
C ARG A 59 -7.96 -0.42 9.20
N GLU A 60 -7.74 0.29 10.30
CA GLU A 60 -8.50 1.50 10.65
C GLU A 60 -8.13 2.69 9.77
N TRP A 61 -6.84 2.81 9.42
CA TRP A 61 -6.30 3.91 8.61
C TRP A 61 -6.08 3.54 7.16
N SER A 62 -6.54 2.36 6.74
CA SER A 62 -6.48 1.95 5.34
C SER A 62 -7.28 2.94 4.50
N PRO A 63 -6.63 3.54 3.48
CA PRO A 63 -7.36 4.42 2.59
C PRO A 63 -8.35 3.60 1.76
N ASP A 64 -9.58 4.09 1.68
CA ASP A 64 -10.64 3.48 0.88
C ASP A 64 -11.21 4.51 -0.08
N LEU A 65 -10.93 4.34 -1.37
CA LEU A 65 -11.43 5.19 -2.44
C LEU A 65 -12.41 4.41 -3.30
N HIS A 66 -13.57 5.01 -3.52
CA HIS A 66 -14.57 4.53 -4.46
C HIS A 66 -14.53 5.38 -5.72
N ILE A 67 -14.41 4.75 -6.90
CA ILE A 67 -14.39 5.42 -8.19
C ILE A 67 -15.63 5.04 -8.97
N LYS A 68 -16.34 6.05 -9.47
CA LYS A 68 -17.54 5.89 -10.27
C LYS A 68 -17.42 6.74 -11.54
N LEU A 69 -17.88 6.20 -12.64
CA LEU A 69 -18.09 6.94 -13.87
C LEU A 69 -19.56 7.29 -13.96
N GLU A 70 -19.86 8.57 -14.13
CA GLU A 70 -21.24 9.06 -14.24
C GLU A 70 -21.42 9.79 -15.57
N ARG A 71 -22.51 9.47 -16.24
CA ARG A 71 -22.96 10.21 -17.42
C ARG A 71 -23.67 11.49 -16.97
N ILE A 72 -23.27 12.62 -17.51
CA ILE A 72 -23.93 13.92 -17.29
C ILE A 72 -24.89 14.19 -18.44
N SER A 73 -24.40 14.04 -19.67
CA SER A 73 -25.17 14.26 -20.90
C SER A 73 -24.79 13.23 -21.96
N THR A 74 -25.31 13.38 -23.17
CA THR A 74 -24.94 12.53 -24.31
C THR A 74 -23.49 12.70 -24.78
N THR A 75 -22.85 13.79 -24.43
CA THR A 75 -21.47 14.11 -24.82
C THR A 75 -20.55 14.26 -23.59
N GLU A 76 -21.13 14.25 -22.40
CA GLU A 76 -20.40 14.53 -21.17
C GLU A 76 -20.52 13.40 -20.17
N ALA A 77 -19.39 13.04 -19.62
CA ALA A 77 -19.25 12.08 -18.53
C ALA A 77 -18.19 12.59 -17.55
N LYS A 78 -18.34 12.29 -16.29
CA LYS A 78 -17.36 12.61 -15.24
C LYS A 78 -16.89 11.35 -14.53
N VAL A 79 -15.66 11.42 -14.07
CA VAL A 79 -15.12 10.49 -13.07
C VAL A 79 -15.37 11.10 -11.70
N VAL A 80 -15.95 10.34 -10.81
CA VAL A 80 -16.24 10.74 -9.44
C VAL A 80 -15.42 9.83 -8.52
N VAL A 81 -14.62 10.43 -7.65
CA VAL A 81 -13.79 9.72 -6.65
C VAL A 81 -14.25 10.14 -5.28
N THR A 82 -14.73 9.20 -4.49
CA THR A 82 -15.17 9.43 -3.11
C THR A 82 -14.16 8.80 -2.15
N ASN A 83 -13.67 9.59 -1.21
CA ASN A 83 -12.83 9.08 -0.13
C ASN A 83 -13.73 8.56 0.99
N LEU A 84 -13.82 7.24 1.13
CA LEU A 84 -14.62 6.59 2.17
C LEU A 84 -13.87 6.45 3.50
N ALA A 85 -12.55 6.65 3.51
CA ALA A 85 -11.74 6.63 4.71
C ALA A 85 -11.82 7.95 5.49
N LYS A 86 -11.44 7.92 6.75
CA LYS A 86 -11.31 9.12 7.59
C LYS A 86 -10.06 9.95 7.26
N SER A 87 -9.03 9.29 6.72
CA SER A 87 -7.75 9.92 6.39
C SER A 87 -7.84 10.73 5.09
N SER A 88 -7.13 11.85 5.04
CA SER A 88 -6.97 12.63 3.80
C SER A 88 -5.98 11.95 2.88
N VAL A 89 -6.25 12.02 1.58
CA VAL A 89 -5.39 11.46 0.53
C VAL A 89 -5.01 12.55 -0.46
N LEU A 90 -3.87 12.39 -1.13
CA LEU A 90 -3.43 13.25 -2.23
C LEU A 90 -3.53 12.46 -3.54
N LEU A 91 -4.48 12.82 -4.39
CA LEU A 91 -4.69 12.19 -5.69
C LEU A 91 -3.52 12.54 -6.63
N GLN A 92 -2.94 11.53 -7.29
CA GLN A 92 -1.75 11.71 -8.13
C GLN A 92 -2.00 11.41 -9.60
N LEU A 93 -2.63 10.27 -9.88
CA LEU A 93 -2.79 9.81 -11.25
C LEU A 93 -4.10 9.06 -11.42
N LEU A 94 -4.97 9.58 -12.27
CA LEU A 94 -6.16 8.89 -12.76
C LEU A 94 -5.84 8.21 -14.08
N GLN A 95 -6.17 6.93 -14.20
CA GLN A 95 -5.99 6.16 -15.42
C GLN A 95 -7.33 5.57 -15.88
N LEU A 96 -7.58 5.66 -17.18
CA LEU A 96 -8.73 5.05 -17.83
C LEU A 96 -8.24 4.06 -18.90
N ARG A 97 -8.87 2.89 -18.99
CA ARG A 97 -8.56 1.90 -20.04
C ARG A 97 -9.81 1.20 -20.53
N LYS A 98 -9.75 0.73 -21.78
CA LYS A 98 -10.65 -0.32 -22.27
C LYS A 98 -10.20 -1.65 -21.68
N ILE A 99 -11.10 -2.49 -21.22
CA ILE A 99 -10.70 -3.79 -20.64
C ILE A 99 -10.03 -4.69 -21.66
N SER A 100 -10.42 -4.57 -22.92
CA SER A 100 -9.79 -5.28 -24.04
C SER A 100 -8.34 -4.89 -24.31
N HIS A 101 -7.85 -3.78 -23.76
CA HIS A 101 -6.50 -3.27 -23.98
C HIS A 101 -5.71 -3.21 -22.67
N ALA A 102 -4.47 -3.67 -22.71
CA ALA A 102 -3.58 -3.62 -21.53
C ALA A 102 -3.16 -2.19 -21.19
N VAL A 103 -3.01 -1.33 -22.20
CA VAL A 103 -2.52 0.04 -22.06
C VAL A 103 -3.68 1.00 -21.77
N PRO A 104 -3.58 1.88 -20.75
CA PRO A 104 -4.53 2.95 -20.51
C PRO A 104 -4.58 3.91 -21.70
N PHE A 105 -5.78 4.30 -22.12
CA PHE A 105 -5.95 5.29 -23.18
C PHE A 105 -5.87 6.72 -22.69
N GLU A 106 -6.13 6.94 -21.41
CA GLU A 106 -6.08 8.24 -20.78
C GLU A 106 -5.36 8.19 -19.44
N ARG A 107 -4.52 9.18 -19.21
CA ARG A 107 -3.75 9.37 -17.99
C ARG A 107 -3.78 10.83 -17.59
N CYS A 108 -4.37 11.09 -16.45
CA CYS A 108 -4.51 12.44 -15.93
C CYS A 108 -3.68 12.58 -14.66
N ARG A 109 -2.61 13.38 -14.72
CA ARG A 109 -1.84 13.73 -13.53
C ARG A 109 -2.64 14.74 -12.71
N LEU A 110 -2.72 14.47 -11.43
CA LEU A 110 -3.44 15.23 -10.44
C LEU A 110 -2.47 15.60 -9.30
N ASN A 111 -2.84 16.62 -8.58
CA ASN A 111 -2.17 16.95 -7.32
C ASN A 111 -3.21 17.52 -6.36
N ASP A 112 -4.36 16.88 -6.31
CA ASP A 112 -5.53 17.37 -5.60
C ASP A 112 -5.69 16.65 -4.26
N PRO A 113 -5.73 17.37 -3.13
CA PRO A 113 -6.03 16.79 -1.84
C PRO A 113 -7.51 16.42 -1.76
N LEU A 114 -7.80 15.23 -1.25
CA LEU A 114 -9.16 14.74 -1.00
C LEU A 114 -9.31 14.34 0.46
N VAL A 115 -10.06 15.13 1.20
CA VAL A 115 -10.33 14.89 2.62
C VAL A 115 -11.30 13.73 2.78
N GLY A 116 -11.22 13.04 3.92
CA GLY A 116 -12.12 11.94 4.26
C GLY A 116 -13.60 12.34 4.17
N GLY A 117 -14.42 11.49 3.58
CA GLY A 117 -15.84 11.73 3.36
C GLY A 117 -16.20 12.66 2.19
N LEU A 118 -15.19 13.32 1.57
CA LEU A 118 -15.44 14.20 0.44
C LEU A 118 -15.33 13.48 -0.90
N THR A 119 -15.85 14.16 -1.92
CA THR A 119 -15.88 13.68 -3.30
C THR A 119 -15.17 14.65 -4.22
N TRP A 120 -14.30 14.12 -5.06
CA TRP A 120 -13.64 14.83 -6.14
C TRP A 120 -14.23 14.37 -7.48
N SER A 121 -14.35 15.26 -8.45
CA SER A 121 -14.86 14.90 -9.77
C SER A 121 -14.14 15.65 -10.87
N GLN A 122 -13.99 15.00 -12.03
CA GLN A 122 -13.41 15.57 -13.24
C GLN A 122 -14.18 15.14 -14.49
N GLU A 123 -14.43 16.10 -15.37
CA GLU A 123 -15.06 15.84 -16.65
C GLU A 123 -14.10 15.10 -17.60
N MET A 124 -14.55 13.98 -18.14
CA MET A 124 -13.78 13.10 -19.01
C MET A 124 -14.52 12.71 -20.28
N GLY A 125 -15.72 13.22 -20.51
CA GLY A 125 -16.59 12.83 -21.63
C GLY A 125 -15.90 12.94 -22.98
N LYS A 126 -15.29 14.09 -23.29
CA LYS A 126 -14.56 14.32 -24.54
C LYS A 126 -13.40 13.33 -24.75
N ARG A 127 -12.67 13.00 -23.68
CA ARG A 127 -11.53 12.08 -23.73
C ARG A 127 -12.00 10.63 -23.92
N ILE A 128 -13.08 10.26 -23.25
CA ILE A 128 -13.71 8.94 -23.41
C ILE A 128 -14.19 8.77 -24.84
N LEU A 129 -14.92 9.75 -25.40
CA LEU A 129 -15.41 9.73 -26.78
C LEU A 129 -14.27 9.69 -27.81
N ALA A 130 -13.21 10.49 -27.60
CA ALA A 130 -12.04 10.46 -28.49
C ALA A 130 -11.38 9.06 -28.55
N CYS A 131 -11.38 8.34 -27.43
CA CYS A 131 -10.77 7.01 -27.36
C CYS A 131 -11.71 5.87 -27.76
N THR A 132 -13.00 6.00 -27.52
CA THR A 132 -13.99 4.99 -27.91
C THR A 132 -14.37 5.06 -29.38
N GLY A 133 -14.25 6.25 -29.97
CA GLY A 133 -14.66 6.48 -31.35
C GLY A 133 -16.16 6.73 -31.48
N LYS A 134 -16.68 6.62 -32.72
CA LYS A 134 -18.10 6.87 -33.02
C LYS A 134 -19.01 5.77 -32.51
N GLU A 135 -18.52 4.53 -32.52
CA GLU A 135 -19.28 3.35 -32.08
C GLU A 135 -18.43 2.51 -31.17
N PHE A 136 -18.89 2.29 -29.96
CA PHE A 136 -18.24 1.42 -28.99
C PHE A 136 -19.26 0.90 -27.98
N GLU A 137 -19.23 -0.38 -27.74
CA GLU A 137 -19.97 -1.02 -26.67
C GLU A 137 -19.02 -1.96 -25.92
N GLY A 138 -18.89 -1.75 -24.62
CA GLY A 138 -18.02 -2.59 -23.83
C GLY A 138 -17.58 -1.99 -22.50
N PRO A 139 -16.82 -2.76 -21.75
CA PRO A 139 -16.37 -2.34 -20.45
C PRO A 139 -15.13 -1.42 -20.55
N ILE A 140 -15.21 -0.31 -19.82
CA ILE A 140 -14.09 0.57 -19.51
C ILE A 140 -13.76 0.48 -18.03
N ALA A 141 -12.55 0.82 -17.66
CA ALA A 141 -12.13 0.76 -16.26
C ALA A 141 -11.34 2.01 -15.87
N ALA A 142 -11.54 2.45 -14.66
CA ALA A 142 -10.84 3.56 -14.03
C ALA A 142 -10.03 3.08 -12.84
N CYS A 143 -8.86 3.67 -12.63
CA CYS A 143 -8.04 3.40 -11.45
C CYS A 143 -7.34 4.70 -11.01
N MET A 144 -7.09 4.82 -9.72
CA MET A 144 -6.47 5.97 -9.10
C MET A 144 -5.21 5.59 -8.35
N THR A 145 -4.14 6.36 -8.55
CA THR A 145 -2.94 6.32 -7.72
C THR A 145 -2.94 7.55 -6.82
N PHE A 146 -2.65 7.37 -5.54
CA PHE A 146 -2.73 8.44 -4.55
C PHE A 146 -1.76 8.21 -3.38
N TYR A 147 -1.44 9.27 -2.65
CA TYR A 147 -0.67 9.22 -1.40
C TYR A 147 -1.59 9.28 -0.19
N CYS A 148 -1.28 8.47 0.80
CA CYS A 148 -1.89 8.53 2.13
C CYS A 148 -0.83 8.19 3.18
N SER A 149 -0.72 8.97 4.25
CA SER A 149 0.21 8.73 5.36
C SER A 149 1.65 8.42 4.92
N GLY A 150 2.16 9.15 3.94
CA GLY A 150 3.53 9.00 3.43
C GLY A 150 3.77 7.77 2.55
N ARG A 151 2.74 7.00 2.24
CA ARG A 151 2.79 5.82 1.36
C ARG A 151 1.98 6.06 0.09
N MET A 152 2.39 5.40 -0.98
CA MET A 152 1.65 5.44 -2.23
C MET A 152 0.79 4.19 -2.39
N PHE A 153 -0.45 4.43 -2.83
CA PHE A 153 -1.46 3.41 -3.03
C PHE A 153 -2.00 3.50 -4.44
N ARG A 154 -2.50 2.38 -4.92
CA ARG A 154 -3.23 2.29 -6.18
C ARG A 154 -4.51 1.51 -5.96
N THR A 155 -5.63 2.01 -6.45
CA THR A 155 -6.91 1.29 -6.41
C THR A 155 -6.91 0.14 -7.42
N ASP A 156 -7.81 -0.82 -7.23
CA ASP A 156 -8.15 -1.75 -8.30
C ASP A 156 -8.86 -1.00 -9.45
N TRP A 157 -9.03 -1.67 -10.57
CA TRP A 157 -9.71 -1.15 -11.72
C TRP A 157 -11.23 -1.23 -11.51
N PHE A 158 -11.87 -0.09 -11.29
CA PHE A 158 -13.32 0.06 -11.22
C PHE A 158 -13.89 -0.02 -12.63
N ARG A 159 -14.72 -1.02 -12.88
CA ARG A 159 -15.28 -1.29 -14.18
C ARG A 159 -16.63 -0.61 -14.35
N SER A 160 -16.89 -0.09 -15.56
CA SER A 160 -18.17 0.45 -15.98
C SER A 160 -18.44 -0.01 -17.40
N HIS A 161 -19.70 -0.30 -17.72
CA HIS A 161 -20.10 -0.61 -19.08
C HIS A 161 -20.53 0.68 -19.78
N ILE A 162 -19.99 0.96 -20.93
CA ILE A 162 -20.33 2.13 -21.72
C ILE A 162 -20.86 1.71 -23.10
N GLN A 163 -21.89 2.41 -23.54
CA GLN A 163 -22.41 2.30 -24.89
C GLN A 163 -22.33 3.67 -25.57
N VAL A 164 -21.60 3.73 -26.69
CA VAL A 164 -21.42 4.92 -27.53
C VAL A 164 -21.95 4.61 -28.91
N ARG A 165 -22.84 5.47 -29.45
CA ARG A 165 -23.32 5.42 -30.83
C ARG A 165 -23.32 6.83 -31.40
N ASP A 166 -22.92 6.97 -32.65
CA ASP A 166 -22.80 8.26 -33.37
C ASP A 166 -22.01 9.32 -32.59
N GLY A 167 -20.97 8.88 -31.82
CA GLY A 167 -20.18 9.78 -30.98
C GLY A 167 -20.91 10.33 -29.77
N ARG A 168 -22.00 9.66 -29.34
CA ARG A 168 -22.81 10.03 -28.17
C ARG A 168 -22.83 8.88 -27.16
N ILE A 169 -22.68 9.24 -25.88
CA ILE A 169 -22.77 8.28 -24.78
C ILE A 169 -24.24 7.99 -24.53
N LEU A 170 -24.69 6.79 -24.85
CA LEU A 170 -26.07 6.37 -24.61
C LEU A 170 -26.28 5.87 -23.19
N SER A 171 -25.38 5.02 -22.71
CA SER A 171 -25.41 4.49 -21.36
C SER A 171 -24.02 4.46 -20.76
N LEU A 172 -23.95 4.60 -19.44
CA LEU A 172 -22.73 4.46 -18.66
C LEU A 172 -23.12 3.90 -17.30
N GLU A 173 -23.01 2.60 -17.15
CA GLU A 173 -23.48 1.90 -15.97
C GLU A 173 -22.29 1.36 -15.18
N PRO A 174 -22.24 1.57 -13.86
CA PRO A 174 -21.24 0.95 -13.03
C PRO A 174 -21.40 -0.56 -13.07
N SER A 175 -20.32 -1.28 -13.22
CA SER A 175 -20.35 -2.73 -13.08
C SER A 175 -20.63 -3.09 -11.62
N ASN A 176 -21.54 -4.04 -11.39
CA ASN A 176 -21.89 -4.53 -10.04
C ASN A 176 -20.74 -5.27 -9.32
N MET A 177 -19.55 -5.28 -9.89
CA MET A 177 -18.38 -5.84 -9.21
C MET A 177 -17.82 -4.83 -8.22
N PRO A 178 -17.87 -5.12 -6.92
CA PRO A 178 -17.24 -4.26 -5.93
C PRO A 178 -15.72 -4.29 -6.12
N ALA A 179 -15.16 -3.21 -6.64
CA ALA A 179 -13.71 -3.00 -6.60
C ALA A 179 -13.36 -2.62 -5.15
N ARG A 180 -12.86 -3.56 -4.39
CA ARG A 180 -12.64 -3.38 -2.96
C ARG A 180 -11.17 -3.42 -2.53
N ARG A 181 -10.21 -3.46 -3.45
CA ARG A 181 -8.82 -3.63 -3.04
C ARG A 181 -7.97 -2.45 -3.43
N VAL A 182 -7.64 -1.68 -2.42
CA VAL A 182 -6.51 -0.75 -2.49
C VAL A 182 -5.24 -1.58 -2.39
N ARG A 183 -4.45 -1.63 -3.46
CA ARG A 183 -3.13 -2.26 -3.41
C ARG A 183 -2.13 -1.27 -2.89
N VAL A 184 -1.45 -1.64 -1.80
CA VAL A 184 -0.28 -0.90 -1.34
C VAL A 184 0.84 -1.16 -2.35
N ILE A 185 1.32 -0.10 -2.98
CA ILE A 185 2.54 -0.17 -3.77
C ILE A 185 3.68 -0.05 -2.76
N GLU A 186 4.12 -1.17 -2.21
CA GLU A 186 5.21 -1.18 -1.24
C GLU A 186 6.51 -0.69 -1.87
N ARG A 187 7.12 0.32 -1.26
CA ARG A 187 8.50 0.71 -1.56
C ARG A 187 9.45 -0.30 -0.94
N LYS A 188 9.93 -1.27 -1.68
CA LYS A 188 11.07 -2.10 -1.27
C LYS A 188 12.38 -1.45 -1.75
N GLY A 189 13.05 -0.72 -0.86
CA GLY A 189 14.41 -0.24 -1.05
C GLY A 189 14.67 0.73 -2.22
N PRO A 190 15.91 1.16 -2.43
CA PRO A 190 16.28 2.09 -3.50
C PRO A 190 16.10 1.52 -4.92
N GLU A 191 16.19 0.20 -5.11
CA GLU A 191 15.91 -0.45 -6.40
C GLU A 191 14.42 -0.39 -6.76
N ARG A 192 13.52 -0.62 -5.81
CA ARG A 192 12.08 -0.47 -6.02
C ARG A 192 11.63 0.97 -6.22
N ARG A 193 12.44 1.94 -5.82
CA ARG A 193 12.15 3.34 -6.13
C ARG A 193 12.31 3.61 -7.64
N ARG A 194 13.23 2.91 -8.30
CA ARG A 194 13.39 2.98 -9.77
C ARG A 194 12.23 2.28 -10.47
N ASP A 195 11.88 1.06 -10.02
CA ASP A 195 10.76 0.30 -10.57
C ASP A 195 9.44 1.02 -10.37
N PHE A 196 9.27 1.65 -9.21
CA PHE A 196 8.10 2.45 -8.90
C PHE A 196 8.01 3.73 -9.76
N VAL A 197 9.12 4.45 -9.91
CA VAL A 197 9.18 5.63 -10.79
C VAL A 197 9.01 5.20 -12.25
N GLN A 198 9.54 4.04 -12.65
CA GLN A 198 9.34 3.46 -13.96
C GLN A 198 7.90 2.98 -14.17
N ASP A 199 7.27 2.33 -13.18
CA ASP A 199 5.87 1.89 -13.27
C ASP A 199 4.91 3.08 -13.38
N VAL A 200 5.13 4.14 -12.59
CA VAL A 200 4.34 5.38 -12.68
C VAL A 200 4.71 6.21 -13.92
N THR A 201 5.99 6.24 -14.32
CA THR A 201 6.44 6.99 -15.49
C THR A 201 6.33 6.21 -16.80
N ALA A 202 6.54 4.90 -16.80
CA ALA A 202 6.24 4.06 -17.96
C ALA A 202 4.75 4.04 -18.27
N ASP A 203 3.94 4.03 -17.20
CA ASP A 203 2.51 4.25 -17.30
C ASP A 203 2.15 5.72 -17.63
N ALA A 204 3.02 6.68 -17.42
CA ALA A 204 2.77 8.13 -17.61
C ALA A 204 3.45 8.74 -18.84
N ALA A 205 4.37 8.04 -19.50
CA ALA A 205 5.01 8.55 -20.70
C ALA A 205 4.11 8.30 -21.93
N PRO A 206 3.45 9.29 -22.51
CA PRO A 206 3.22 9.26 -23.93
C PRO A 206 4.60 9.24 -24.61
N ASN A 207 4.75 8.52 -25.70
CA ASN A 207 5.85 8.65 -26.65
C ASN A 207 5.98 10.10 -27.12
N ASN A 208 6.57 10.95 -26.29
CA ASN A 208 7.06 12.23 -26.72
C ASN A 208 8.55 11.98 -26.99
N PRO A 209 9.01 11.94 -28.25
CA PRO A 209 10.44 11.96 -28.51
C PRO A 209 10.97 13.23 -27.85
N ASP A 210 12.05 13.08 -27.10
CA ASP A 210 12.79 14.21 -26.53
C ASP A 210 12.92 15.30 -27.60
N PRO A 211 12.60 16.56 -27.31
CA PRO A 211 12.90 17.63 -28.22
C PRO A 211 14.41 17.57 -28.43
N LYS A 212 14.83 17.26 -29.66
CA LYS A 212 16.22 17.35 -30.07
C LYS A 212 16.69 18.74 -29.63
N PRO A 213 17.82 18.85 -28.92
CA PRO A 213 18.38 20.17 -28.63
C PRO A 213 18.57 20.87 -29.96
N ASP A 214 17.98 22.03 -30.12
CA ASP A 214 18.11 22.87 -31.28
C ASP A 214 19.60 23.19 -31.49
N GLU A 215 20.21 22.55 -32.46
CA GLU A 215 21.63 22.64 -32.85
C GLU A 215 21.90 23.98 -33.63
N ASN A 216 20.92 24.91 -33.65
CA ASN A 216 20.98 26.10 -34.45
C ASN A 216 21.07 27.45 -33.69
N LEU A 217 21.66 27.42 -32.46
CA LEU A 217 21.81 28.67 -31.69
C LEU A 217 23.24 29.18 -31.56
N PHE A 218 24.15 28.75 -32.46
CA PHE A 218 25.52 29.26 -32.50
C PHE A 218 25.96 29.58 -33.94
N VAL A 219 25.27 30.49 -34.64
CA VAL A 219 25.88 31.26 -35.76
C VAL A 219 25.14 32.58 -35.89
N ALA A 220 25.58 33.62 -35.21
CA ALA A 220 25.55 35.01 -35.66
C ALA A 220 26.23 35.90 -34.60
N GLY A 221 27.48 36.19 -34.84
CA GLY A 221 28.27 37.09 -33.99
C GLY A 221 29.68 37.27 -34.57
N ALA A 222 29.79 37.79 -35.75
CA ALA A 222 30.99 38.43 -36.26
C ALA A 222 30.61 39.76 -36.89
#